data_9e593305ced5f8aade83a9bf6e0ad206
#
_entry.id   9e593305ced5f8aade83a9bf6e0ad206
#
_cell.length_a   1.000
_cell.length_b   1.000
_cell.length_c   1.000
_cell.angle_alpha   90.00
_cell.angle_beta   90.00
_cell.angle_gamma   90.00
#
_symmetry.space_group_name_H-M   'P 1'
#
loop_
_entity.id
_entity.type
_entity.pdbx_description
1 polymer ?
#
loop_
_entity_poly.entity_id
_entity_poly.type
_entity_poly.pdbx_seq_one_letter_code
_entity_poly.pdbx_strand_id
1 'polypeptide(L)'
;MRTFLIGTLVGLLVGAALVFFLFGGVPRAAKAPGEPIKPPDPQSQTTSAQVVIKQDLLNQVLTTIFKQMQPPSFPLQIGAVAEGSAWPRAMYALEDGCVNQIQVLPEGSGVTTGVQFKDGKIMAPIAFRGSYPSAFGCINFQGWAQARLDLRFDAGQQAVYGVANVDTVNLDGVNPVVSGFITPLVQGTLNSRVNPILLLRGDQIGMNVPVASAGGTLKAKATDIRSEIQNDSLIFSVQYAFEGDKTNSGV
;
A
#
# COMPACT_ATOMS: atom_id res chain seq x y z
N MET A 1 15.92 -17.81 47.10
CA MET A 1 16.39 -17.21 45.85
C MET A 1 15.72 -17.76 44.58
N ARG A 2 15.56 -19.09 44.38
CA ARG A 2 14.92 -19.66 43.20
C ARG A 2 13.47 -19.21 42.97
N THR A 3 12.64 -19.11 44.00
CA THR A 3 11.24 -18.68 43.92
C THR A 3 11.08 -17.21 43.53
N PHE A 4 12.00 -16.35 43.98
CA PHE A 4 12.01 -14.93 43.60
C PHE A 4 12.32 -14.72 42.11
N LEU A 5 13.32 -15.45 41.59
CA LEU A 5 13.67 -15.40 40.16
C LEU A 5 12.52 -15.87 39.24
N ILE A 6 11.81 -16.93 39.65
CA ILE A 6 10.65 -17.44 38.91
C ILE A 6 9.51 -16.42 38.92
N GLY A 7 9.22 -15.79 40.04
CA GLY A 7 8.18 -14.75 40.15
C GLY A 7 8.48 -13.53 39.29
N THR A 8 9.75 -13.08 39.28
CA THR A 8 10.17 -11.95 38.45
C THR A 8 10.06 -12.26 36.96
N LEU A 9 10.45 -13.48 36.55
CA LEU A 9 10.37 -13.91 35.13
C LEU A 9 8.92 -14.03 34.68
N VAL A 10 8.04 -14.61 35.49
CA VAL A 10 6.60 -14.72 35.17
C VAL A 10 5.96 -13.33 35.16
N GLY A 11 6.28 -12.45 36.09
CA GLY A 11 5.78 -11.07 36.10
C GLY A 11 6.21 -10.28 34.86
N LEU A 12 7.46 -10.46 34.42
CA LEU A 12 7.98 -9.82 33.21
C LEU A 12 7.30 -10.34 31.93
N LEU A 13 7.06 -11.65 31.81
CA LEU A 13 6.34 -12.25 30.69
C LEU A 13 4.87 -11.83 30.66
N VAL A 14 4.18 -11.83 31.77
CA VAL A 14 2.79 -11.38 31.87
C VAL A 14 2.70 -9.89 31.61
N GLY A 15 3.62 -9.08 32.14
CA GLY A 15 3.69 -7.65 31.88
C GLY A 15 3.95 -7.34 30.41
N ALA A 16 4.89 -8.04 29.78
CA ALA A 16 5.17 -7.91 28.36
C ALA A 16 3.98 -8.33 27.47
N ALA A 17 3.31 -9.43 27.81
CA ALA A 17 2.10 -9.87 27.14
C ALA A 17 0.95 -8.85 27.30
N LEU A 18 0.77 -8.30 28.51
CA LEU A 18 -0.24 -7.30 28.79
C LEU A 18 0.02 -5.98 28.04
N VAL A 19 1.27 -5.52 28.02
CA VAL A 19 1.69 -4.37 27.20
C VAL A 19 1.46 -4.64 25.73
N PHE A 20 1.82 -5.82 25.23
CA PHE A 20 1.59 -6.19 23.83
C PHE A 20 0.09 -6.23 23.49
N PHE A 21 -0.77 -6.79 24.35
CA PHE A 21 -2.22 -6.85 24.11
C PHE A 21 -2.93 -5.50 24.30
N LEU A 22 -2.49 -4.68 25.26
CA LEU A 22 -3.12 -3.38 25.53
C LEU A 22 -2.59 -2.24 24.66
N PHE A 23 -1.33 -2.32 24.21
CA PHE A 23 -0.69 -1.25 23.45
C PHE A 23 -0.21 -1.68 22.04
N GLY A 24 -0.18 -2.99 21.77
CA GLY A 24 0.40 -3.57 20.56
C GLY A 24 -0.59 -3.93 19.46
N GLY A 25 -1.71 -3.23 19.35
CA GLY A 25 -2.57 -3.40 18.18
C GLY A 25 -1.80 -3.06 16.90
N VAL A 26 -1.26 -4.09 16.21
CA VAL A 26 -0.67 -3.89 14.87
C VAL A 26 -1.74 -3.26 13.99
N PRO A 27 -1.48 -2.10 13.35
CA PRO A 27 -2.44 -1.47 12.47
C PRO A 27 -2.84 -2.45 11.37
N ARG A 28 -4.12 -2.77 11.24
CA ARG A 28 -4.62 -3.62 10.17
C ARG A 28 -4.93 -2.74 8.97
N ALA A 29 -4.47 -3.14 7.79
CA ALA A 29 -4.86 -2.51 6.54
C ALA A 29 -6.39 -2.56 6.39
N ALA A 30 -6.98 -1.46 5.92
CA ALA A 30 -8.38 -1.44 5.54
C ALA A 30 -8.60 -2.49 4.42
N LYS A 31 -9.75 -3.19 4.47
CA LYS A 31 -10.08 -4.14 3.42
C LYS A 31 -10.21 -3.38 2.10
N ALA A 32 -9.39 -3.71 1.13
CA ALA A 32 -9.44 -3.09 -0.18
C ALA A 32 -10.76 -3.47 -0.89
N PRO A 33 -11.41 -2.52 -1.58
CA PRO A 33 -12.60 -2.79 -2.36
C PRO A 33 -12.32 -3.70 -3.55
N GLY A 34 -13.37 -4.32 -4.10
CA GLY A 34 -13.32 -5.14 -5.30
C GLY A 34 -12.79 -6.56 -5.08
N GLU A 35 -12.68 -7.30 -6.18
CA GLU A 35 -12.18 -8.67 -6.22
C GLU A 35 -10.74 -8.75 -6.76
N PRO A 36 -9.95 -9.77 -6.35
CA PRO A 36 -8.63 -10.01 -6.91
C PRO A 36 -8.68 -10.22 -8.42
N ILE A 37 -7.82 -9.51 -9.16
CA ILE A 37 -7.71 -9.68 -10.61
C ILE A 37 -7.01 -11.01 -10.90
N LYS A 38 -7.64 -11.80 -11.77
CA LYS A 38 -7.16 -13.10 -12.20
C LYS A 38 -6.31 -12.99 -13.48
N PRO A 39 -5.43 -13.97 -13.78
CA PRO A 39 -4.77 -14.04 -15.08
C PRO A 39 -5.80 -14.32 -16.19
N PRO A 40 -5.47 -14.00 -17.48
CA PRO A 40 -6.31 -14.27 -18.62
C PRO A 40 -6.66 -15.76 -18.71
N ASP A 41 -7.91 -16.03 -19.10
CA ASP A 41 -8.32 -17.38 -19.42
C ASP A 41 -7.91 -17.69 -20.87
N PRO A 42 -7.06 -18.71 -21.12
CA PRO A 42 -6.62 -19.08 -22.46
C PRO A 42 -7.77 -19.42 -23.42
N GLN A 43 -8.93 -19.80 -22.87
CA GLN A 43 -10.11 -20.18 -23.65
C GLN A 43 -11.08 -19.01 -23.91
N SER A 44 -10.93 -17.88 -23.23
CA SER A 44 -11.82 -16.74 -23.43
C SER A 44 -11.31 -15.82 -24.52
N GLN A 45 -11.89 -15.92 -25.73
CA GLN A 45 -11.57 -15.04 -26.88
C GLN A 45 -12.28 -13.69 -26.83
N THR A 46 -12.88 -13.30 -25.71
CA THR A 46 -13.71 -12.10 -25.60
C THR A 46 -12.99 -10.91 -24.95
N THR A 47 -11.70 -10.75 -25.21
CA THR A 47 -10.98 -9.53 -24.81
C THR A 47 -11.40 -8.38 -25.72
N SER A 48 -12.01 -7.36 -25.14
CA SER A 48 -12.47 -6.19 -25.92
C SER A 48 -11.36 -5.13 -26.06
N ALA A 49 -10.46 -5.02 -25.10
CA ALA A 49 -9.30 -4.12 -25.17
C ALA A 49 -8.15 -4.60 -24.28
N GLN A 50 -6.95 -4.15 -24.60
CA GLN A 50 -5.77 -4.37 -23.79
C GLN A 50 -5.10 -3.04 -23.44
N VAL A 51 -4.66 -2.93 -22.17
CA VAL A 51 -3.83 -1.82 -21.70
C VAL A 51 -2.49 -2.41 -21.26
N VAL A 52 -1.40 -1.95 -21.88
CA VAL A 52 -0.05 -2.40 -21.60
C VAL A 52 0.70 -1.32 -20.84
N ILE A 53 1.15 -1.63 -19.63
CA ILE A 53 1.91 -0.73 -18.76
C ILE A 53 3.32 -1.31 -18.59
N LYS A 54 4.32 -0.62 -19.11
CA LYS A 54 5.72 -1.03 -18.96
C LYS A 54 6.23 -0.69 -17.57
N GLN A 55 7.12 -1.53 -17.04
CA GLN A 55 7.81 -1.31 -15.76
C GLN A 55 8.51 0.07 -15.73
N ASP A 56 9.15 0.45 -16.83
CA ASP A 56 9.87 1.72 -16.93
C ASP A 56 8.93 2.93 -16.79
N LEU A 57 7.69 2.85 -17.29
CA LEU A 57 6.71 3.92 -17.11
C LEU A 57 6.41 4.12 -15.62
N LEU A 58 6.20 3.05 -14.87
CA LEU A 58 5.93 3.13 -13.43
C LEU A 58 7.12 3.73 -12.67
N ASN A 59 8.32 3.30 -13.00
CA ASN A 59 9.54 3.83 -12.39
C ASN A 59 9.80 5.30 -12.75
N GLN A 60 9.41 5.71 -13.96
CA GLN A 60 9.50 7.10 -14.39
C GLN A 60 8.51 8.00 -13.63
N VAL A 61 7.29 7.50 -13.38
CA VAL A 61 6.30 8.18 -12.54
C VAL A 61 6.83 8.36 -11.11
N LEU A 62 7.37 7.30 -10.50
CA LEU A 62 7.98 7.38 -9.16
C LEU A 62 9.14 8.36 -9.12
N THR A 63 10.04 8.33 -10.11
CA THR A 63 11.14 9.28 -10.23
C THR A 63 10.64 10.72 -10.31
N THR A 64 9.56 10.96 -11.04
CA THR A 64 8.95 12.29 -11.15
C THR A 64 8.37 12.74 -9.81
N ILE A 65 7.68 11.85 -9.09
CA ILE A 65 7.17 12.12 -7.75
C ILE A 65 8.31 12.54 -6.82
N PHE A 66 9.39 11.77 -6.76
CA PHE A 66 10.54 12.09 -5.91
C PHE A 66 11.27 13.39 -6.28
N LYS A 67 11.30 13.75 -7.57
CA LYS A 67 11.99 14.96 -8.05
C LYS A 67 11.13 16.21 -7.95
N GLN A 68 9.84 16.12 -8.14
CA GLN A 68 8.94 17.28 -8.29
C GLN A 68 7.97 17.45 -7.13
N MET A 69 7.80 16.43 -6.29
CA MET A 69 6.92 16.45 -5.13
C MET A 69 7.76 16.21 -3.86
N GLN A 70 7.14 16.39 -2.70
CA GLN A 70 7.76 16.00 -1.44
C GLN A 70 7.78 14.48 -1.32
N PRO A 71 8.89 13.88 -0.84
CA PRO A 71 8.95 12.44 -0.59
C PRO A 71 7.79 12.00 0.31
N PRO A 72 7.10 10.90 -0.06
CA PRO A 72 5.99 10.39 0.75
C PRO A 72 6.43 10.11 2.17
N SER A 73 5.68 10.63 3.15
CA SER A 73 5.94 10.42 4.56
C SER A 73 4.67 9.99 5.28
N PHE A 74 4.81 9.08 6.24
CA PHE A 74 3.72 8.46 6.96
C PHE A 74 4.00 8.51 8.46
N PRO A 75 3.06 9.01 9.30
CA PRO A 75 3.23 8.97 10.73
C PRO A 75 3.24 7.51 11.21
N LEU A 76 4.21 7.15 12.05
CA LEU A 76 4.26 5.88 12.75
C LEU A 76 3.13 5.85 13.79
N GLN A 77 2.20 4.92 13.67
CA GLN A 77 1.12 4.75 14.63
C GLN A 77 1.34 3.51 15.47
N ILE A 78 1.42 3.71 16.79
CA ILE A 78 1.25 2.65 17.76
C ILE A 78 -0.25 2.56 18.04
N GLY A 79 -0.92 1.57 17.45
CA GLY A 79 -2.34 1.31 17.68
C GLY A 79 -3.25 2.50 17.36
N ALA A 80 -4.46 2.26 16.89
CA ALA A 80 -5.50 3.26 16.89
C ALA A 80 -5.80 3.61 18.37
N VAL A 81 -5.26 4.72 18.84
CA VAL A 81 -5.78 5.34 20.05
C VAL A 81 -7.20 5.74 19.67
N ALA A 82 -8.19 5.01 20.20
CA ALA A 82 -9.59 5.36 20.04
C ALA A 82 -9.74 6.85 20.37
N GLU A 83 -10.35 7.61 19.46
CA GLU A 83 -10.71 8.98 19.75
C GLU A 83 -11.55 8.97 21.02
N GLY A 84 -11.00 9.46 22.13
CA GLY A 84 -11.66 9.48 23.44
C GLY A 84 -10.80 8.96 24.60
N SER A 85 -9.63 8.34 24.38
CA SER A 85 -8.74 7.98 25.47
C SER A 85 -8.03 9.22 25.99
N ALA A 86 -8.42 9.63 27.19
CA ALA A 86 -7.82 10.75 27.94
C ALA A 86 -6.43 10.37 28.52
N TRP A 87 -5.56 9.79 27.70
CA TRP A 87 -4.16 9.66 28.05
C TRP A 87 -3.50 11.01 27.79
N PRO A 88 -2.82 11.59 28.78
CA PRO A 88 -2.26 12.90 28.64
C PRO A 88 -1.25 12.90 27.50
N ARG A 89 -1.52 13.66 26.44
CA ARG A 89 -0.56 14.03 25.37
C ARG A 89 0.71 14.71 25.93
N ALA A 90 0.76 14.90 27.24
CA ALA A 90 1.82 15.58 27.97
C ALA A 90 3.07 14.73 28.24
N MET A 91 3.08 13.43 27.94
CA MET A 91 4.29 12.62 28.20
C MET A 91 5.29 12.58 27.03
N TYR A 92 4.95 13.14 25.89
CA TYR A 92 5.86 13.28 24.77
C TYR A 92 6.09 14.77 24.51
N ALA A 93 6.71 15.46 25.45
CA ALA A 93 7.45 16.67 25.12
C ALA A 93 8.54 16.20 24.14
N LEU A 94 8.25 16.36 22.84
CA LEU A 94 9.15 16.04 21.75
C LEU A 94 10.43 16.84 22.03
N GLU A 95 11.52 16.16 22.34
CA GLU A 95 12.83 16.75 22.17
C GLU A 95 12.85 17.33 20.75
N ASP A 96 13.24 18.59 20.64
CA ASP A 96 13.24 19.32 19.39
C ASP A 96 13.88 18.47 18.27
N GLY A 97 13.06 18.05 17.28
CA GLY A 97 13.51 17.34 16.09
C GLY A 97 13.13 15.88 15.94
N CYS A 98 12.53 15.19 16.93
CA CYS A 98 12.08 13.82 16.77
C CYS A 98 10.68 13.76 16.18
N VAL A 99 10.58 13.56 14.88
CA VAL A 99 9.30 13.45 14.16
C VAL A 99 8.93 11.97 14.08
N ASN A 100 7.77 11.60 14.66
CA ASN A 100 7.26 10.23 14.65
C ASN A 100 6.75 9.85 13.24
N GLN A 101 7.68 9.53 12.33
CA GLN A 101 7.33 9.26 10.92
C GLN A 101 8.31 8.36 10.20
N ILE A 102 7.83 7.75 9.11
CA ILE A 102 8.62 7.12 8.06
C ILE A 102 8.57 8.01 6.83
N GLN A 103 9.71 8.25 6.20
CA GLN A 103 9.84 8.91 4.91
C GLN A 103 10.38 7.93 3.88
N VAL A 104 9.68 7.77 2.76
CA VAL A 104 10.15 6.97 1.63
C VAL A 104 11.22 7.75 0.87
N LEU A 105 12.31 7.07 0.53
CA LEU A 105 13.44 7.65 -0.19
C LEU A 105 13.49 7.10 -1.62
N PRO A 106 14.02 7.87 -2.60
CA PRO A 106 14.27 7.36 -3.94
C PRO A 106 15.28 6.21 -3.94
N GLU A 107 16.27 6.29 -3.04
CA GLU A 107 17.29 5.27 -2.84
C GLU A 107 17.80 5.31 -1.40
N GLY A 108 18.29 4.20 -0.89
CA GLY A 108 18.87 4.06 0.45
C GLY A 108 19.09 2.61 0.81
N SER A 109 20.00 2.34 1.75
CA SER A 109 20.26 0.98 2.23
C SER A 109 20.62 -0.03 1.11
N GLY A 110 21.26 0.46 0.03
CA GLY A 110 21.62 -0.36 -1.13
C GLY A 110 20.43 -0.72 -2.05
N VAL A 111 19.26 -0.11 -1.85
CA VAL A 111 18.03 -0.38 -2.59
C VAL A 111 17.53 0.90 -3.25
N THR A 112 17.08 0.80 -4.50
CA THR A 112 16.37 1.86 -5.21
C THR A 112 14.87 1.60 -5.10
N THR A 113 14.11 2.59 -4.64
CA THR A 113 12.64 2.51 -4.59
C THR A 113 12.08 2.48 -6.00
N GLY A 114 11.25 1.46 -6.27
CA GLY A 114 10.73 1.26 -7.62
C GLY A 114 9.71 0.14 -7.70
N VAL A 115 9.34 -0.17 -8.93
CA VAL A 115 8.49 -1.31 -9.27
C VAL A 115 9.30 -2.28 -10.11
N GLN A 116 9.19 -3.56 -9.83
CA GLN A 116 9.83 -4.65 -10.55
C GLN A 116 8.80 -5.73 -10.89
N PHE A 117 8.81 -6.18 -12.11
CA PHE A 117 8.01 -7.32 -12.53
C PHE A 117 8.88 -8.57 -12.48
N LYS A 118 8.63 -9.43 -11.51
CA LYS A 118 9.44 -10.62 -11.28
C LYS A 118 8.56 -11.83 -10.96
N ASP A 119 8.83 -12.95 -11.61
CA ASP A 119 8.12 -14.23 -11.40
C ASP A 119 6.59 -14.10 -11.47
N GLY A 120 6.09 -13.30 -12.42
CA GLY A 120 4.68 -13.03 -12.58
C GLY A 120 4.04 -12.19 -11.46
N LYS A 121 4.86 -11.52 -10.64
CA LYS A 121 4.44 -10.69 -9.51
C LYS A 121 4.93 -9.26 -9.67
N ILE A 122 4.15 -8.34 -9.13
CA ILE A 122 4.55 -6.94 -9.01
C ILE A 122 5.24 -6.79 -7.65
N MET A 123 6.53 -6.54 -7.68
CA MET A 123 7.36 -6.34 -6.50
C MET A 123 7.73 -4.86 -6.39
N ALA A 124 7.76 -4.34 -5.18
CA ALA A 124 8.13 -2.95 -4.89
C ALA A 124 9.17 -2.91 -3.77
N PRO A 125 10.47 -2.85 -4.12
CA PRO A 125 11.49 -2.47 -3.16
C PRO A 125 11.31 -1.00 -2.75
N ILE A 126 11.42 -0.70 -1.45
CA ILE A 126 11.15 0.62 -0.88
C ILE A 126 12.29 0.95 0.08
N ALA A 127 13.10 1.94 -0.25
CA ALA A 127 14.06 2.53 0.67
C ALA A 127 13.35 3.54 1.58
N PHE A 128 13.69 3.57 2.84
CA PHE A 128 13.08 4.50 3.79
C PHE A 128 14.04 4.93 4.89
N ARG A 129 13.71 6.04 5.54
CA ARG A 129 14.25 6.47 6.83
C ARG A 129 13.11 6.89 7.74
N GLY A 130 13.37 6.92 9.03
CA GLY A 130 12.37 7.36 9.98
C GLY A 130 12.95 7.70 11.33
N SER A 131 12.09 8.23 12.18
CA SER A 131 12.40 8.47 13.59
C SER A 131 11.19 8.13 14.46
N TYR A 132 11.48 7.68 15.66
CA TYR A 132 10.48 7.27 16.63
C TYR A 132 10.86 7.80 18.01
N PRO A 133 9.98 8.58 18.68
CA PRO A 133 10.20 9.02 20.04
C PRO A 133 10.02 7.86 21.03
N SER A 134 11.02 7.57 21.83
CA SER A 134 10.99 6.55 22.88
C SER A 134 11.28 7.14 24.24
N ALA A 135 11.05 6.36 25.31
CA ALA A 135 11.42 6.75 26.66
C ALA A 135 12.93 6.98 26.86
N PHE A 136 13.76 6.53 25.90
CA PHE A 136 15.22 6.64 25.92
C PHE A 136 15.75 7.69 24.93
N GLY A 137 14.87 8.56 24.43
CA GLY A 137 15.19 9.55 23.41
C GLY A 137 14.69 9.18 22.00
N CYS A 138 15.18 9.91 21.00
CA CYS A 138 14.78 9.70 19.63
C CYS A 138 15.53 8.54 18.98
N ILE A 139 14.79 7.54 18.52
CA ILE A 139 15.33 6.42 17.74
C ILE A 139 15.26 6.80 16.27
N ASN A 140 16.41 7.09 15.67
CA ASN A 140 16.53 7.26 14.23
C ASN A 140 16.86 5.91 13.59
N PHE A 141 16.21 5.62 12.46
CA PHE A 141 16.42 4.37 11.73
C PHE A 141 16.32 4.61 10.23
N GLN A 142 16.97 3.74 9.48
CA GLN A 142 16.86 3.65 8.03
C GLN A 142 16.87 2.18 7.61
N GLY A 143 16.42 1.92 6.41
CA GLY A 143 16.36 0.57 5.92
C GLY A 143 15.63 0.45 4.59
N TRP A 144 15.27 -0.78 4.27
CA TRP A 144 14.45 -1.06 3.10
C TRP A 144 13.35 -2.06 3.43
N ALA A 145 12.30 -2.00 2.65
CA ALA A 145 11.19 -2.95 2.68
C ALA A 145 10.97 -3.56 1.30
N GLN A 146 10.53 -4.81 1.27
CA GLN A 146 10.06 -5.47 0.06
C GLN A 146 8.56 -5.64 0.17
N ALA A 147 7.83 -5.00 -0.74
CA ALA A 147 6.39 -5.16 -0.85
C ALA A 147 6.03 -5.94 -2.12
N ARG A 148 4.92 -6.67 -2.06
CA ARG A 148 4.23 -7.25 -3.21
C ARG A 148 2.93 -6.49 -3.43
N LEU A 149 2.60 -6.18 -4.68
CA LEU A 149 1.36 -5.51 -5.05
C LEU A 149 0.38 -6.51 -5.67
N ASP A 150 -0.74 -6.72 -5.01
CA ASP A 150 -1.86 -7.52 -5.52
C ASP A 150 -2.90 -6.59 -6.15
N LEU A 151 -3.41 -6.95 -7.32
CA LEU A 151 -4.39 -6.15 -8.06
C LEU A 151 -5.82 -6.58 -7.76
N ARG A 152 -6.73 -5.62 -7.66
CA ARG A 152 -8.15 -5.82 -7.42
C ARG A 152 -8.98 -4.95 -8.35
N PHE A 153 -10.08 -5.49 -8.86
CA PHE A 153 -11.05 -4.75 -9.66
C PHE A 153 -12.38 -4.62 -8.92
N ASP A 154 -12.88 -3.41 -8.83
CA ASP A 154 -14.21 -3.10 -8.31
C ASP A 154 -15.13 -2.74 -9.47
N ALA A 155 -15.99 -3.68 -9.87
CA ALA A 155 -16.92 -3.48 -10.97
C ALA A 155 -17.98 -2.41 -10.67
N GLY A 156 -18.33 -2.22 -9.38
CA GLY A 156 -19.31 -1.21 -8.96
C GLY A 156 -18.75 0.22 -9.09
N GLN A 157 -17.51 0.41 -8.71
CA GLN A 157 -16.81 1.69 -8.81
C GLN A 157 -16.06 1.86 -10.15
N GLN A 158 -16.02 0.82 -10.98
CA GLN A 158 -15.25 0.79 -12.23
C GLN A 158 -13.79 1.19 -11.99
N ALA A 159 -13.16 0.63 -10.96
CA ALA A 159 -11.83 1.05 -10.53
C ALA A 159 -10.90 -0.13 -10.29
N VAL A 160 -9.62 0.04 -10.62
CA VAL A 160 -8.55 -0.92 -10.31
C VAL A 160 -7.76 -0.39 -9.13
N TYR A 161 -7.63 -1.22 -8.10
CA TYR A 161 -6.85 -0.95 -6.90
C TYR A 161 -5.65 -1.88 -6.81
N GLY A 162 -4.56 -1.34 -6.29
CA GLY A 162 -3.41 -2.09 -5.81
C GLY A 162 -3.47 -2.26 -4.30
N VAL A 163 -3.13 -3.45 -3.82
CA VAL A 163 -2.94 -3.75 -2.39
C VAL A 163 -1.49 -4.13 -2.17
N ALA A 164 -0.75 -3.24 -1.54
CA ALA A 164 0.64 -3.50 -1.18
C ALA A 164 0.69 -4.35 0.09
N ASN A 165 1.39 -5.47 0.01
CA ASN A 165 1.69 -6.34 1.14
C ASN A 165 3.19 -6.30 1.38
N VAL A 166 3.61 -5.71 2.50
CA VAL A 166 5.02 -5.66 2.89
C VAL A 166 5.41 -7.00 3.48
N ASP A 167 6.23 -7.74 2.73
CA ASP A 167 6.66 -9.09 3.11
C ASP A 167 7.90 -9.05 4.01
N THR A 168 8.81 -8.11 3.78
CA THR A 168 10.08 -8.01 4.51
C THR A 168 10.40 -6.56 4.81
N VAL A 169 10.92 -6.31 6.01
CA VAL A 169 11.50 -5.02 6.44
C VAL A 169 12.87 -5.30 7.03
N ASN A 170 13.89 -4.59 6.54
CA ASN A 170 15.25 -4.66 7.05
C ASN A 170 15.67 -3.26 7.54
N LEU A 171 16.22 -3.20 8.73
CA LEU A 171 16.72 -1.96 9.35
C LEU A 171 18.24 -2.02 9.45
N ASP A 172 18.92 -0.99 8.96
CA ASP A 172 20.38 -0.91 8.96
C ASP A 172 20.92 -0.34 10.25
N GLY A 173 21.97 -0.99 10.79
CA GLY A 173 22.73 -0.47 11.93
C GLY A 173 21.92 -0.33 13.24
N VAL A 174 20.74 -0.92 13.32
CA VAL A 174 19.87 -0.85 14.50
C VAL A 174 20.12 -2.06 15.39
N ASN A 175 20.19 -1.82 16.68
CA ASN A 175 20.30 -2.88 17.69
C ASN A 175 19.13 -3.89 17.54
N PRO A 176 19.36 -5.21 17.68
CA PRO A 176 18.33 -6.24 17.53
C PRO A 176 17.08 -6.04 18.40
N VAL A 177 17.21 -5.52 19.61
CA VAL A 177 16.08 -5.22 20.49
C VAL A 177 15.22 -4.11 19.90
N VAL A 178 15.83 -3.03 19.44
CA VAL A 178 15.15 -1.90 18.79
C VAL A 178 14.55 -2.34 17.45
N SER A 179 15.29 -3.13 16.67
CA SER A 179 14.80 -3.69 15.41
C SER A 179 13.54 -4.52 15.62
N GLY A 180 13.52 -5.39 16.62
CA GLY A 180 12.36 -6.22 16.96
C GLY A 180 11.08 -5.41 17.26
N PHE A 181 11.23 -4.18 17.74
CA PHE A 181 10.13 -3.28 18.01
C PHE A 181 9.77 -2.40 16.80
N ILE A 182 10.76 -1.80 16.12
CA ILE A 182 10.53 -0.87 15.02
C ILE A 182 10.03 -1.58 13.75
N THR A 183 10.54 -2.79 13.44
CA THR A 183 10.17 -3.54 12.23
C THR A 183 8.66 -3.76 12.11
N PRO A 184 7.93 -4.26 13.12
CA PRO A 184 6.48 -4.40 13.04
C PRO A 184 5.74 -3.07 12.87
N LEU A 185 6.24 -1.98 13.49
CA LEU A 185 5.65 -0.65 13.34
C LEU A 185 5.79 -0.14 11.91
N VAL A 186 6.97 -0.27 11.32
CA VAL A 186 7.22 0.09 9.92
C VAL A 186 6.32 -0.72 8.99
N GLN A 187 6.32 -2.05 9.14
CA GLN A 187 5.51 -2.95 8.33
C GLN A 187 4.01 -2.63 8.44
N GLY A 188 3.51 -2.47 9.67
CA GLY A 188 2.11 -2.13 9.92
C GLY A 188 1.74 -0.76 9.35
N THR A 189 2.61 0.25 9.50
CA THR A 189 2.38 1.59 8.97
C THR A 189 2.33 1.58 7.44
N LEU A 190 3.29 0.95 6.77
CA LEU A 190 3.29 0.84 5.31
C LEU A 190 2.05 0.10 4.82
N ASN A 191 1.72 -1.05 5.41
CA ASN A 191 0.53 -1.81 5.03
C ASN A 191 -0.78 -1.04 5.25
N SER A 192 -0.91 -0.23 6.30
CA SER A 192 -2.16 0.46 6.63
C SER A 192 -2.32 1.80 5.90
N ARG A 193 -1.22 2.50 5.61
CA ARG A 193 -1.26 3.86 5.07
C ARG A 193 -1.14 3.93 3.56
N VAL A 194 -0.51 2.94 2.96
CA VAL A 194 -0.36 2.87 1.50
C VAL A 194 -1.61 2.26 0.86
N ASN A 195 -2.35 1.43 1.58
CA ASN A 195 -3.48 0.68 1.05
C ASN A 195 -4.85 1.33 1.30
N PRO A 196 -5.76 1.20 0.32
CA PRO A 196 -5.57 0.75 -1.06
C PRO A 196 -5.01 1.85 -1.97
N ILE A 197 -4.22 1.48 -2.97
CA ILE A 197 -3.71 2.40 -4.00
C ILE A 197 -4.68 2.39 -5.18
N LEU A 198 -5.27 3.53 -5.51
CA LEU A 198 -6.07 3.64 -6.72
C LEU A 198 -5.15 3.74 -7.95
N LEU A 199 -5.21 2.75 -8.83
CA LEU A 199 -4.37 2.66 -10.03
C LEU A 199 -5.06 3.20 -11.28
N LEU A 200 -6.32 2.81 -11.50
CA LEU A 200 -7.12 3.23 -12.64
C LEU A 200 -8.55 3.55 -12.19
N ARG A 201 -9.12 4.60 -12.77
CA ARG A 201 -10.51 5.01 -12.53
C ARG A 201 -11.42 4.62 -13.68
N GLY A 202 -12.73 4.64 -13.44
CA GLY A 202 -13.74 4.31 -14.42
C GLY A 202 -13.71 5.17 -15.68
N ASP A 203 -13.35 6.44 -15.56
CA ASP A 203 -13.17 7.36 -16.69
C ASP A 203 -11.93 7.04 -17.55
N GLN A 204 -10.94 6.35 -16.99
CA GLN A 204 -9.74 5.88 -17.69
C GLN A 204 -9.92 4.49 -18.32
N ILE A 205 -10.87 3.69 -17.80
CA ILE A 205 -11.15 2.33 -18.26
C ILE A 205 -12.39 2.30 -19.16
N GLY A 206 -13.43 3.06 -18.80
CA GLY A 206 -14.67 3.17 -19.55
C GLY A 206 -14.50 4.01 -20.82
N MET A 207 -15.33 3.76 -21.81
CA MET A 207 -15.37 4.53 -23.03
C MET A 207 -16.77 5.09 -23.25
N ASN A 208 -16.83 6.35 -23.69
CA ASN A 208 -18.05 6.98 -24.14
C ASN A 208 -17.86 7.38 -25.61
N VAL A 209 -18.54 6.70 -26.50
CA VAL A 209 -18.42 6.92 -27.95
C VAL A 209 -19.69 7.60 -28.45
N PRO A 210 -19.63 8.88 -28.84
CA PRO A 210 -20.78 9.55 -29.45
C PRO A 210 -21.08 8.93 -30.81
N VAL A 211 -22.33 8.50 -31.03
CA VAL A 211 -22.80 7.92 -32.30
C VAL A 211 -23.81 8.91 -32.92
N ALA A 212 -23.30 9.94 -33.58
CA ALA A 212 -24.11 11.02 -34.13
C ALA A 212 -25.20 10.51 -35.08
N SER A 213 -24.89 9.51 -35.92
CA SER A 213 -25.83 8.90 -36.87
C SER A 213 -27.01 8.15 -36.19
N ALA A 214 -26.86 7.75 -34.94
CA ALA A 214 -27.89 7.09 -34.12
C ALA A 214 -28.55 8.00 -33.09
N GLY A 215 -28.14 9.28 -33.03
CA GLY A 215 -28.67 10.27 -32.10
C GLY A 215 -28.41 9.91 -30.63
N GLY A 216 -27.27 9.30 -30.31
CA GLY A 216 -26.99 8.85 -28.97
C GLY A 216 -25.52 8.67 -28.64
N THR A 217 -25.26 8.15 -27.48
CA THR A 217 -23.90 7.80 -26.99
C THR A 217 -23.84 6.33 -26.60
N LEU A 218 -22.82 5.64 -27.06
CA LEU A 218 -22.49 4.28 -26.64
C LEU A 218 -21.57 4.35 -25.43
N LYS A 219 -22.00 3.83 -24.32
CA LYS A 219 -21.22 3.70 -23.07
C LYS A 219 -20.67 2.29 -22.97
N ALA A 220 -19.35 2.16 -22.77
CA ALA A 220 -18.69 0.89 -22.49
C ALA A 220 -18.29 0.85 -21.02
N LYS A 221 -18.80 -0.16 -20.31
CA LYS A 221 -18.46 -0.44 -18.90
C LYS A 221 -17.61 -1.70 -18.81
N ALA A 222 -16.51 -1.65 -18.08
CA ALA A 222 -15.71 -2.83 -17.80
C ALA A 222 -16.52 -3.82 -16.95
N THR A 223 -16.66 -5.05 -17.43
CA THR A 223 -17.35 -6.14 -16.71
C THR A 223 -16.37 -7.08 -16.03
N ASP A 224 -15.20 -7.30 -16.63
CA ASP A 224 -14.11 -8.11 -16.09
C ASP A 224 -12.77 -7.51 -16.52
N ILE A 225 -11.79 -7.62 -15.63
CA ILE A 225 -10.41 -7.24 -15.90
C ILE A 225 -9.51 -8.40 -15.50
N ARG A 226 -8.68 -8.84 -16.43
CA ARG A 226 -7.64 -9.84 -16.23
C ARG A 226 -6.28 -9.18 -16.33
N SER A 227 -5.30 -9.68 -15.60
CA SER A 227 -3.94 -9.16 -15.68
C SER A 227 -2.93 -10.27 -15.80
N GLU A 228 -1.89 -10.01 -16.57
CA GLU A 228 -0.70 -10.86 -16.67
C GLU A 228 0.55 -9.99 -16.77
N ILE A 229 1.67 -10.57 -16.37
CA ILE A 229 2.98 -9.94 -16.48
C ILE A 229 3.78 -10.69 -17.53
N GLN A 230 4.16 -9.99 -18.61
CA GLN A 230 4.98 -10.53 -19.69
C GLN A 230 6.00 -9.50 -20.14
N ASN A 231 7.25 -9.90 -20.35
CA ASN A 231 8.31 -9.07 -20.93
C ASN A 231 8.40 -7.67 -20.28
N ASP A 232 8.51 -7.61 -18.95
CA ASP A 232 8.56 -6.37 -18.16
C ASP A 232 7.38 -5.43 -18.37
N SER A 233 6.23 -6.00 -18.71
CA SER A 233 4.98 -5.28 -18.93
C SER A 233 3.85 -5.91 -18.16
N LEU A 234 3.04 -5.08 -17.53
CA LEU A 234 1.75 -5.45 -16.96
C LEU A 234 0.68 -5.23 -18.03
N ILE A 235 0.02 -6.31 -18.42
CA ILE A 235 -1.03 -6.31 -19.44
C ILE A 235 -2.36 -6.48 -18.76
N PHE A 236 -3.24 -5.50 -18.89
CA PHE A 236 -4.65 -5.61 -18.53
C PHE A 236 -5.49 -5.98 -19.74
N SER A 237 -6.21 -7.09 -19.66
CA SER A 237 -7.22 -7.50 -20.62
C SER A 237 -8.60 -7.15 -20.10
N VAL A 238 -9.27 -6.19 -20.71
CA VAL A 238 -10.55 -5.64 -20.25
C VAL A 238 -11.68 -6.16 -21.11
N GLN A 239 -12.73 -6.69 -20.49
CA GLN A 239 -13.99 -7.04 -21.14
C GLN A 239 -15.01 -5.93 -20.93
N TYR A 240 -15.75 -5.57 -21.96
CA TYR A 240 -16.75 -4.50 -21.92
C TYR A 240 -18.16 -5.01 -22.21
N ALA A 241 -19.12 -4.47 -21.47
CA ALA A 241 -20.51 -4.42 -21.88
C ALA A 241 -20.82 -3.03 -22.45
N PHE A 242 -21.60 -3.00 -23.53
CA PHE A 242 -21.98 -1.76 -24.20
C PHE A 242 -23.44 -1.44 -23.93
N GLU A 243 -23.72 -0.20 -23.53
CA GLU A 243 -25.05 0.34 -23.30
C GLU A 243 -25.26 1.56 -24.22
N GLY A 244 -26.36 1.56 -24.97
CA GLY A 244 -26.74 2.73 -25.77
C GLY A 244 -27.59 3.70 -24.96
N ASP A 245 -27.22 4.98 -24.91
CA ASP A 245 -27.98 6.06 -24.31
C ASP A 245 -28.51 6.94 -25.43
N LYS A 246 -29.84 6.93 -25.65
CA LYS A 246 -30.48 7.81 -26.66
C LYS A 246 -30.62 9.20 -26.06
N THR A 247 -30.01 10.18 -26.68
CA THR A 247 -30.33 11.57 -26.37
C THR A 247 -31.77 11.82 -26.78
N ASN A 248 -32.69 11.93 -25.81
CA ASN A 248 -34.04 12.39 -26.09
C ASN A 248 -33.93 13.84 -26.57
N SER A 249 -33.83 14.03 -27.88
CA SER A 249 -34.08 15.32 -28.49
C SER A 249 -35.57 15.57 -28.36
N GLY A 250 -35.98 16.19 -27.22
CA GLY A 250 -37.31 16.74 -27.08
C GLY A 250 -37.52 17.75 -28.19
N VAL A 251 -38.42 17.43 -29.09
CA VAL A 251 -39.04 18.34 -30.08
C VAL A 251 -40.09 19.17 -29.34
#